data_684001570c9b590749a32f1214a98be0
#
_entry.id   684001570c9b590749a32f1214a98be0
#
_cell.length_a   1.000
_cell.length_b   1.000
_cell.length_c   1.000
_cell.angle_alpha   90.00
_cell.angle_beta   90.00
_cell.angle_gamma   90.00
#
_symmetry.space_group_name_H-M   'P 1'
#
loop_
_entity.id
_entity.type
_entity.pdbx_description
1 polymer ?
#
loop_
_entity_poly.entity_id
_entity_poly.type
_entity_poly.pdbx_seq_one_letter_code
_entity_poly.pdbx_strand_id
1 'polypeptide(L)'
;MKKWDFIIIIVLILLSLMPIRLLISINNSGDLKRVIISVNGEEYESLELKENVNEIIKIEEGLGANEICIKEREVYMNHSNCTDKVCMRQGKISKVGESIVCLPNRIFIEIKGEEEAECILSYWVSLN
;
A
#
# COMPACT_ATOMS: atom_id res chain seq x y z
N MET A 1 -9.39 42.79 -25.71
CA MET A 1 -9.45 41.33 -25.90
C MET A 1 -10.73 40.98 -26.64
N LYS A 2 -10.60 40.29 -27.75
CA LYS A 2 -11.76 39.82 -28.52
C LYS A 2 -12.33 38.56 -27.84
N LYS A 3 -13.61 38.33 -28.03
CA LYS A 3 -14.29 37.15 -27.44
C LYS A 3 -13.62 35.81 -27.84
N TRP A 4 -12.95 35.80 -28.96
CA TRP A 4 -12.19 34.64 -29.46
C TRP A 4 -10.97 34.31 -28.60
N ASP A 5 -10.33 35.33 -28.02
CA ASP A 5 -9.17 35.13 -27.16
C ASP A 5 -9.56 34.38 -25.88
N PHE A 6 -10.73 34.67 -25.31
CA PHE A 6 -11.27 33.94 -24.15
C PHE A 6 -11.58 32.49 -24.49
N ILE A 7 -12.12 32.22 -25.66
CA ILE A 7 -12.41 30.84 -26.10
C ILE A 7 -11.11 30.06 -26.24
N ILE A 8 -10.08 30.63 -26.81
CA ILE A 8 -8.78 29.97 -26.96
C ILE A 8 -8.16 29.68 -25.59
N ILE A 9 -8.21 30.63 -24.66
CA ILE A 9 -7.69 30.45 -23.29
C ILE A 9 -8.44 29.32 -22.57
N ILE A 10 -9.75 29.29 -22.67
CA ILE A 10 -10.57 28.23 -22.03
C ILE A 10 -10.24 26.88 -22.64
N VAL A 11 -10.11 26.78 -23.95
CA VAL A 11 -9.76 25.52 -24.63
C VAL A 11 -8.37 25.03 -24.21
N LEU A 12 -7.39 25.93 -24.10
CA LEU A 12 -6.03 25.59 -23.64
C LEU A 12 -6.03 25.10 -22.18
N ILE A 13 -6.81 25.75 -21.31
CA ILE A 13 -6.94 25.32 -19.91
C ILE A 13 -7.57 23.94 -19.83
N LEU A 14 -8.64 23.68 -20.57
CA LEU A 14 -9.30 22.37 -20.61
C LEU A 14 -8.37 21.27 -21.15
N LEU A 15 -7.61 21.59 -22.19
CA LEU A 15 -6.63 20.67 -22.77
C LEU A 15 -5.49 20.37 -21.79
N SER A 16 -5.07 21.37 -21.03
CA SER A 16 -4.01 21.22 -20.00
C SER A 16 -4.46 20.37 -18.81
N LEU A 17 -5.73 20.42 -18.44
CA LEU A 17 -6.26 19.65 -17.31
C LEU A 17 -6.58 18.19 -17.67
N MET A 18 -6.73 17.89 -18.96
CA MET A 18 -7.05 16.54 -19.43
C MET A 18 -6.02 15.47 -18.99
N PRO A 19 -4.69 15.68 -19.15
CA PRO A 19 -3.72 14.67 -18.74
C PRO A 19 -3.71 14.41 -17.22
N ILE A 20 -4.01 15.40 -16.41
CA ILE A 20 -4.10 15.25 -14.96
C ILE A 20 -5.23 14.29 -14.59
N ARG A 21 -6.38 14.39 -15.26
CA ARG A 21 -7.51 13.47 -15.07
C ARG A 21 -7.16 12.03 -15.45
N LEU A 22 -6.43 11.85 -16.55
CA LEU A 22 -5.96 10.54 -16.97
C LEU A 22 -4.96 9.94 -15.98
N LEU A 23 -4.02 10.72 -15.47
CA LEU A 23 -3.06 10.27 -14.47
C LEU A 23 -3.73 9.87 -13.15
N ILE A 24 -4.72 10.62 -12.71
CA ILE A 24 -5.49 10.28 -11.50
C ILE A 24 -6.31 9.00 -11.73
N SER A 25 -6.88 8.82 -12.91
CA SER A 25 -7.63 7.62 -13.26
C SER A 25 -6.77 6.37 -13.35
N ILE A 26 -5.55 6.51 -13.88
CA ILE A 26 -4.58 5.40 -13.96
C ILE A 26 -4.11 4.98 -12.56
N ASN A 27 -3.87 5.95 -11.67
CA ASN A 27 -3.50 5.65 -10.29
C ASN A 27 -4.63 4.97 -9.49
N ASN A 28 -5.88 5.10 -9.94
CA ASN A 28 -7.01 4.45 -9.29
C ASN A 28 -7.34 3.05 -9.85
N SER A 29 -6.74 2.67 -10.97
CA SER A 29 -7.04 1.40 -11.62
C SER A 29 -6.24 0.21 -11.09
N GLY A 30 -5.34 0.43 -10.16
CA GLY A 30 -4.60 -0.64 -9.50
C GLY A 30 -5.33 -1.18 -8.27
N ASP A 31 -6.48 -1.78 -8.46
CA ASP A 31 -7.27 -2.29 -7.34
C ASP A 31 -6.72 -3.58 -6.71
N LEU A 32 -5.68 -4.14 -7.29
CA LEU A 32 -5.01 -5.32 -6.76
C LEU A 32 -3.84 -4.90 -5.87
N LYS A 33 -4.15 -4.69 -4.61
CA LYS A 33 -3.17 -4.46 -3.56
C LYS A 33 -2.92 -5.75 -2.80
N ARG A 34 -1.69 -5.96 -2.41
CA ARG A 34 -1.29 -7.12 -1.63
C ARG A 34 -0.58 -6.67 -0.37
N VAL A 35 -0.96 -7.27 0.74
CA VAL A 35 -0.29 -7.08 2.03
C VAL A 35 0.75 -8.18 2.19
N ILE A 36 1.99 -7.79 2.40
CA ILE A 36 3.09 -8.71 2.67
C ILE A 36 3.53 -8.52 4.11
N ILE A 37 3.46 -9.60 4.87
CA ILE A 37 3.86 -9.65 6.26
C ILE A 37 5.16 -10.44 6.35
N SER A 38 6.22 -9.79 6.82
CA SER A 38 7.53 -10.40 7.01
C SER A 38 7.87 -10.46 8.49
N VAL A 39 8.40 -11.58 8.91
CA VAL A 39 8.89 -11.82 10.28
C VAL A 39 10.35 -12.27 10.20
N ASN A 40 11.22 -11.61 10.94
CA ASN A 40 12.67 -11.88 10.90
C ASN A 40 13.32 -11.77 9.50
N GLY A 41 12.75 -10.94 8.63
CA GLY A 41 13.23 -10.77 7.26
C GLY A 41 12.73 -11.81 6.26
N GLU A 42 11.95 -12.78 6.70
CA GLU A 42 11.32 -13.77 5.84
C GLU A 42 9.83 -13.49 5.66
N GLU A 43 9.31 -13.74 4.48
CA GLU A 43 7.89 -13.58 4.21
C GLU A 43 7.09 -14.63 5.01
N TYR A 44 6.26 -14.15 5.93
CA TYR A 44 5.41 -15.00 6.76
C TYR A 44 4.08 -15.29 6.07
N GLU A 45 3.41 -14.25 5.58
CA GLU A 45 2.12 -14.36 4.91
C GLU A 45 1.93 -13.23 3.90
N SER A 46 1.20 -13.53 2.84
CA SER A 46 0.87 -12.57 1.79
C SER A 46 -0.60 -12.73 1.43
N LEU A 47 -1.35 -11.63 1.54
CA LEU A 47 -2.79 -11.61 1.32
C LEU A 47 -3.18 -10.50 0.35
N GLU A 48 -4.19 -10.80 -0.48
CA GLU A 48 -4.79 -9.77 -1.32
C GLU A 48 -5.72 -8.87 -0.49
N LEU A 49 -5.57 -7.57 -0.67
CA LEU A 49 -6.36 -6.57 0.04
C LEU A 49 -7.68 -6.29 -0.69
N LYS A 50 -8.72 -7.02 -0.33
CA LYS A 50 -10.08 -6.89 -0.90
C LYS A 50 -11.06 -6.27 0.10
N GLU A 51 -12.12 -5.66 -0.40
CA GLU A 51 -13.15 -5.05 0.45
C GLU A 51 -13.83 -6.02 1.42
N ASN A 52 -13.99 -7.25 1.00
CA ASN A 52 -14.71 -8.28 1.76
C ASN A 52 -13.81 -9.11 2.69
N VAL A 53 -12.52 -8.78 2.76
CA VAL A 53 -11.58 -9.49 3.61
C VAL A 53 -11.60 -8.87 5.01
N ASN A 54 -11.97 -9.69 5.99
CA ASN A 54 -11.87 -9.38 7.41
C ASN A 54 -11.10 -10.52 8.07
N GLU A 55 -9.82 -10.34 8.24
CA GLU A 55 -8.94 -11.35 8.81
C GLU A 55 -8.14 -10.79 9.97
N ILE A 56 -7.92 -11.65 10.95
CA ILE A 56 -7.05 -11.38 12.09
C ILE A 56 -5.92 -12.40 12.06
N ILE A 57 -4.71 -11.92 11.86
CA ILE A 57 -3.52 -12.76 11.82
C ILE A 57 -2.79 -12.62 13.14
N LYS A 58 -2.67 -13.73 13.86
CA LYS A 58 -1.91 -13.79 15.09
C LYS A 58 -0.54 -14.38 14.83
N ILE A 59 0.49 -13.62 15.18
CA ILE A 59 1.88 -14.04 15.06
C ILE A 59 2.43 -14.21 16.46
N GLU A 60 2.64 -15.45 16.84
CA GLU A 60 3.22 -15.83 18.14
C GLU A 60 4.66 -16.31 18.01
N GLU A 61 5.19 -16.30 16.81
CA GLU A 61 6.55 -16.69 16.52
C GLU A 61 7.55 -15.56 16.77
N GLY A 62 8.73 -15.90 17.19
CA GLY A 62 9.81 -14.96 17.43
C GLY A 62 9.81 -14.34 18.81
N LEU A 63 9.98 -13.03 18.89
CA LEU A 63 10.23 -12.30 20.13
C LEU A 63 8.94 -11.83 20.84
N GLY A 64 7.76 -12.09 20.28
CA GLY A 64 6.55 -11.63 20.95
C GLY A 64 5.24 -11.95 20.21
N ALA A 65 4.14 -11.67 20.91
CA ALA A 65 2.80 -11.85 20.38
C ALA A 65 2.31 -10.57 19.68
N ASN A 66 1.85 -10.72 18.46
CA ASN A 66 1.33 -9.62 17.65
C ASN A 66 0.03 -10.04 16.99
N GLU A 67 -0.89 -9.11 16.87
CA GLU A 67 -2.16 -9.31 16.21
C GLU A 67 -2.35 -8.24 15.13
N ILE A 68 -2.44 -8.67 13.89
CA ILE A 68 -2.62 -7.83 12.73
C ILE A 68 -4.06 -7.98 12.24
N CYS A 69 -4.78 -6.87 12.13
CA CYS A 69 -6.13 -6.84 11.60
C CYS A 69 -6.15 -6.29 10.19
N ILE A 70 -6.81 -7.02 9.31
CA ILE A 70 -7.10 -6.60 7.93
C ILE A 70 -8.62 -6.46 7.81
N LYS A 71 -9.08 -5.24 7.61
CA LYS A 71 -10.51 -4.94 7.51
C LYS A 71 -10.76 -3.78 6.56
N GLU A 72 -11.72 -3.95 5.65
CA GLU A 72 -12.15 -2.89 4.73
C GLU A 72 -10.99 -2.24 3.95
N ARG A 73 -10.08 -3.04 3.41
CA ARG A 73 -8.87 -2.59 2.71
C ARG A 73 -7.87 -1.82 3.58
N GLU A 74 -8.04 -1.85 4.88
CA GLU A 74 -7.10 -1.26 5.82
C GLU A 74 -6.37 -2.33 6.62
N VAL A 75 -5.12 -2.08 6.91
CA VAL A 75 -4.27 -2.96 7.72
C VAL A 75 -3.76 -2.18 8.90
N TYR A 76 -3.86 -2.76 10.07
CA TYR A 76 -3.33 -2.15 11.29
C TYR A 76 -2.89 -3.20 12.31
N MET A 77 -2.00 -2.80 13.17
CA MET A 77 -1.58 -3.61 14.32
C MET A 77 -2.60 -3.40 15.45
N ASN A 78 -3.39 -4.43 15.73
CA ASN A 78 -4.40 -4.37 16.78
C ASN A 78 -3.80 -4.59 18.18
N HIS A 79 -2.84 -5.52 18.28
CA HIS A 79 -2.14 -5.81 19.51
C HIS A 79 -0.68 -6.14 19.26
N SER A 80 0.17 -5.67 20.14
CA SER A 80 1.58 -5.98 20.16
C SER A 80 2.12 -5.91 21.58
N ASN A 81 2.97 -6.84 21.93
CA ASN A 81 3.65 -6.83 23.23
C ASN A 81 4.99 -6.10 23.21
N CYS A 82 5.32 -5.39 22.15
CA CYS A 82 6.55 -4.60 22.11
C CYS A 82 6.51 -3.47 23.14
N THR A 83 7.66 -3.14 23.71
CA THR A 83 7.79 -2.19 24.82
C THR A 83 7.27 -0.80 24.48
N ASP A 84 7.60 -0.32 23.29
CA ASP A 84 7.29 1.04 22.85
C ASP A 84 5.92 1.18 22.19
N LYS A 85 5.33 0.08 21.75
CA LYS A 85 4.04 0.02 21.02
C LYS A 85 3.95 0.99 19.84
N VAL A 86 5.07 1.31 19.23
CA VAL A 86 5.16 2.22 18.08
C VAL A 86 4.38 1.68 16.89
N CYS A 87 4.42 0.36 16.67
CA CYS A 87 3.66 -0.30 15.61
C CYS A 87 2.14 -0.09 15.73
N MET A 88 1.61 -0.04 16.93
CA MET A 88 0.19 0.26 17.18
C MET A 88 -0.14 1.73 16.94
N ARG A 89 0.82 2.62 17.20
CA ARG A 89 0.66 4.06 17.02
C ARG A 89 0.76 4.50 15.56
N GLN A 90 1.33 3.70 14.69
CA GLN A 90 1.44 4.02 13.26
C GLN A 90 0.09 4.10 12.57
N GLY A 91 -0.95 3.53 13.19
CA GLY A 91 -2.30 3.61 12.70
C GLY A 91 -2.59 2.64 11.56
N LYS A 92 -3.60 2.97 10.79
CA LYS A 92 -4.07 2.15 9.67
C LYS A 92 -3.35 2.52 8.37
N ILE A 93 -2.98 1.52 7.61
CA ILE A 93 -2.39 1.69 6.28
C ILE A 93 -3.31 1.07 5.23
N SER A 94 -3.42 1.71 4.07
CA SER A 94 -4.28 1.26 2.97
C SER A 94 -3.71 1.52 1.58
N LYS A 95 -2.69 2.34 1.48
CA LYS A 95 -2.10 2.76 0.20
C LYS A 95 -0.84 1.97 -0.12
N VAL A 96 -0.59 1.77 -1.39
CA VAL A 96 0.66 1.17 -1.89
C VAL A 96 1.86 2.02 -1.43
N GLY A 97 2.88 1.36 -0.91
CA GLY A 97 4.07 1.98 -0.36
C GLY A 97 4.01 2.32 1.12
N GLU A 98 2.84 2.24 1.74
CA GLU A 98 2.73 2.38 3.19
C GLU A 98 3.17 1.09 3.89
N SER A 99 3.76 1.25 5.07
CA SER A 99 4.27 0.12 5.86
C SER A 99 4.11 0.34 7.35
N ILE A 100 4.03 -0.76 8.08
CA ILE A 100 4.08 -0.79 9.55
C ILE A 100 5.30 -1.61 9.95
N VAL A 101 6.12 -1.05 10.82
CA VAL A 101 7.35 -1.70 11.27
C VAL A 101 7.33 -1.85 12.78
N CYS A 102 7.58 -3.06 13.26
CA CYS A 102 7.80 -3.36 14.67
C CYS A 102 9.23 -3.90 14.85
N LEU A 103 10.17 -3.02 15.16
CA LEU A 103 11.59 -3.38 15.29
C LEU A 103 11.86 -4.37 16.43
N PRO A 104 11.29 -4.21 17.64
CA PRO A 104 11.52 -5.17 18.71
C PRO A 104 11.09 -6.59 18.36
N ASN A 105 9.97 -6.75 17.67
CA ASN A 105 9.43 -8.04 17.27
C ASN A 105 9.85 -8.46 15.84
N ARG A 106 10.62 -7.61 15.15
CA ARG A 106 11.10 -7.83 13.78
C ARG A 106 9.99 -8.14 12.77
N ILE A 107 8.87 -7.44 12.91
CA ILE A 107 7.73 -7.55 12.00
C ILE A 107 7.72 -6.36 11.06
N PHE A 108 7.56 -6.65 9.79
CA PHE A 108 7.42 -5.65 8.74
C PHE A 108 6.18 -5.96 7.92
N ILE A 109 5.27 -5.01 7.84
CA ILE A 109 4.03 -5.13 7.06
C ILE A 109 4.08 -4.07 5.97
N GLU A 110 3.94 -4.47 4.73
CA GLU A 110 4.01 -3.59 3.58
C GLU A 110 2.85 -3.84 2.63
N ILE A 111 2.31 -2.76 2.06
CA ILE A 111 1.31 -2.84 1.00
C ILE A 111 1.99 -2.61 -0.33
N LYS A 112 1.92 -3.61 -1.21
CA LYS A 112 2.45 -3.55 -2.57
C LYS A 112 1.33 -3.61 -3.59
N GLY A 113 1.53 -2.92 -4.72
CA GLY A 113 0.72 -3.09 -5.91
C GLY A 113 1.22 -4.30 -6.70
N GLU A 114 0.32 -5.01 -7.35
CA GLU A 114 0.66 -6.22 -8.11
C GLU A 114 1.61 -5.93 -9.28
N GLU A 115 1.50 -4.75 -9.89
CA GLU A 115 2.37 -4.33 -11.00
C GLU A 115 3.83 -4.13 -10.60
N GLU A 116 4.09 -3.65 -9.38
CA GLU A 116 5.46 -3.42 -8.91
C GLU A 116 6.23 -4.73 -8.68
N ALA A 117 5.55 -5.76 -8.22
CA ALA A 117 6.17 -7.05 -7.99
C ALA A 117 6.61 -7.72 -9.30
N GLU A 118 5.82 -7.61 -10.36
CA GLU A 118 6.16 -8.15 -11.68
C GLU A 118 7.33 -7.40 -12.34
N CYS A 119 7.36 -6.08 -12.21
CA CYS A 119 8.44 -5.27 -12.79
C CYS A 119 9.80 -5.60 -12.17
N ILE A 120 9.86 -5.80 -10.86
CA ILE A 120 11.11 -6.14 -10.16
C ILE A 120 11.58 -7.54 -10.56
N LEU A 121 10.68 -8.51 -10.62
CA LEU A 121 11.01 -9.87 -11.02
C LEU A 121 11.48 -9.95 -12.47
N SER A 122 10.83 -9.25 -13.39
CA SER A 122 11.25 -9.22 -14.79
C SER A 122 12.61 -8.55 -14.98
N TYR A 123 12.92 -7.52 -14.21
CA TYR A 123 14.22 -6.88 -14.22
C TYR A 123 15.33 -7.81 -13.71
N TRP A 124 15.10 -8.52 -12.61
CA TRP A 124 16.03 -9.50 -12.07
C TRP A 124 16.29 -10.67 -13.02
N VAL A 125 15.23 -11.19 -13.64
CA VAL A 125 15.34 -12.28 -14.65
C VAL A 125 16.11 -11.79 -15.89
N SER A 126 15.94 -10.54 -16.29
CA SER A 126 16.66 -9.96 -17.43
C SER A 126 18.15 -9.74 -17.17
N LEU A 127 18.56 -9.56 -15.90
CA LEU A 127 19.96 -9.36 -15.51
C LEU A 127 20.75 -10.66 -15.35
N ASN A 128 20.07 -11.78 -15.19
CA ASN A 128 20.66 -13.11 -15.08
C ASN A 128 20.46 -13.90 -16.36
#